data_919545a1f88a60bd1d3a9fbf31c1b713
#
_entry.id   919545a1f88a60bd1d3a9fbf31c1b713
#
_cell.length_a   1.000
_cell.length_b   1.000
_cell.length_c   1.000
_cell.angle_alpha   90.00
_cell.angle_beta   90.00
_cell.angle_gamma   90.00
#
_symmetry.space_group_name_H-M   'P 1'
#
loop_
_entity.id
_entity.type
_entity.pdbx_description
1 polymer ?
#
loop_
_entity_poly.entity_id
_entity_poly.type
_entity_poly.pdbx_seq_one_letter_code
_entity_poly.pdbx_strand_id
1 'polypeptide(L)'
;MSYFVYQGKNIYYTSDGSGMPTLFLHGNTASSMMFEMLMPLYTDELEVIRMDFLGNGRSDRVERFPENIWLDQGKQVVALAETLGHDKINLIGTSGGAYAAINAALLRPELFRCVIADSFDGQRLAPGFSATLRAERAAAKADDMARGFYEWNQGADWERVVDQDTEALVALAESGASLFVRPIETIQVPLLITVSRADEMLANDMA
;
A
#
# COMPACT_ATOMS: atom_id res chain seq x y z
N MET A 1 1.64 8.06 18.34
CA MET A 1 0.43 8.04 17.49
C MET A 1 0.20 9.44 16.99
N SER A 2 0.19 9.61 15.68
CA SER A 2 0.10 10.93 15.05
C SER A 2 -0.86 10.90 13.87
N TYR A 3 -1.28 12.07 13.45
CA TYR A 3 -2.10 12.27 12.26
C TYR A 3 -1.53 13.41 11.44
N PHE A 4 -1.65 13.32 10.12
CA PHE A 4 -1.45 14.44 9.21
C PHE A 4 -2.69 14.62 8.34
N VAL A 5 -2.84 15.79 7.73
CA VAL A 5 -4.02 16.12 6.93
C VAL A 5 -3.69 15.96 5.45
N TYR A 6 -4.47 15.14 4.75
CA TYR A 6 -4.46 14.98 3.31
C TYR A 6 -5.84 15.26 2.74
N GLN A 7 -5.98 16.27 1.89
CA GLN A 7 -7.25 16.69 1.28
C GLN A 7 -8.40 16.89 2.31
N GLY A 8 -8.06 17.44 3.48
CA GLY A 8 -9.04 17.71 4.54
C GLY A 8 -9.44 16.49 5.38
N LYS A 9 -8.78 15.36 5.21
CA LYS A 9 -8.96 14.12 5.97
C LYS A 9 -7.72 13.80 6.81
N ASN A 10 -7.92 13.16 7.96
CA ASN A 10 -6.85 12.74 8.82
C ASN A 10 -6.32 11.37 8.40
N ILE A 11 -5.02 11.27 8.19
CA ILE A 11 -4.30 10.03 7.95
C ILE A 11 -3.46 9.70 9.17
N TYR A 12 -3.64 8.49 9.69
CA TYR A 12 -2.93 7.97 10.84
C TYR A 12 -1.53 7.49 10.46
N TYR A 13 -0.54 7.78 11.32
CA TYR A 13 0.79 7.18 11.25
C TYR A 13 1.44 7.02 12.62
N THR A 14 2.44 6.15 12.69
CA THR A 14 3.36 6.01 13.83
C THR A 14 4.80 6.15 13.35
N SER A 15 5.69 6.50 14.29
CA SER A 15 7.13 6.42 14.12
C SER A 15 7.70 5.77 15.38
N ASP A 16 8.47 4.71 15.22
CA ASP A 16 9.05 3.90 16.28
C ASP A 16 10.53 3.63 15.96
N GLY A 17 11.40 3.58 16.97
CA GLY A 17 12.83 3.38 16.80
C GLY A 17 13.59 4.66 16.47
N SER A 18 14.83 4.50 16.00
CA SER A 18 15.70 5.61 15.61
C SER A 18 16.70 5.16 14.55
N GLY A 19 17.16 6.08 13.72
CA GLY A 19 18.10 5.79 12.64
C GLY A 19 17.60 6.24 11.28
N MET A 20 17.80 5.43 10.24
CA MET A 20 17.37 5.80 8.90
C MET A 20 15.84 5.76 8.77
N PRO A 21 15.18 6.90 8.45
CA PRO A 21 13.74 6.93 8.30
C PRO A 21 13.30 6.00 7.15
N THR A 22 12.42 5.06 7.50
CA THR A 22 11.93 4.02 6.59
C THR A 22 10.41 3.90 6.74
N LEU A 23 9.69 4.18 5.68
CA LEU A 23 8.22 4.14 5.64
C LEU A 23 7.75 2.78 5.12
N PHE A 24 6.98 2.09 5.95
CA PHE A 24 6.35 0.81 5.65
C PHE A 24 4.91 1.04 5.19
N LEU A 25 4.59 0.53 4.01
CA LEU A 25 3.32 0.73 3.31
C LEU A 25 2.59 -0.60 3.18
N HIS A 26 1.41 -0.67 3.79
CA HIS A 26 0.59 -1.88 3.81
C HIS A 26 -0.07 -2.19 2.46
N GLY A 27 -0.43 -3.45 2.27
CA GLY A 27 -1.20 -3.92 1.11
C GLY A 27 -2.68 -3.56 1.18
N ASN A 28 -3.41 -3.91 0.14
CA ASN A 28 -4.86 -3.72 0.07
C ASN A 28 -5.57 -4.43 1.23
N THR A 29 -6.62 -3.83 1.76
CA THR A 29 -7.41 -4.35 2.88
C THR A 29 -6.66 -4.58 4.20
N ALA A 30 -5.41 -4.12 4.28
CA ALA A 30 -4.60 -4.12 5.49
C ALA A 30 -4.47 -2.71 6.11
N SER A 31 -3.67 -2.57 7.13
CA SER A 31 -3.29 -1.33 7.78
C SER A 31 -1.87 -1.44 8.35
N SER A 32 -1.37 -0.39 8.99
CA SER A 32 -0.08 -0.43 9.71
C SER A 32 0.03 -1.56 10.73
N MET A 33 -1.11 -2.11 11.17
CA MET A 33 -1.17 -3.23 12.10
C MET A 33 -0.50 -4.50 11.57
N MET A 34 -0.53 -4.74 10.25
CA MET A 34 0.10 -5.93 9.65
C MET A 34 1.60 -6.04 9.94
N PHE A 35 2.26 -4.91 10.22
CA PHE A 35 3.69 -4.86 10.53
C PHE A 35 4.01 -4.97 12.02
N GLU A 36 3.00 -4.97 12.91
CA GLU A 36 3.21 -4.86 14.36
C GLU A 36 4.17 -5.92 14.91
N MET A 37 4.02 -7.17 14.46
CA MET A 37 4.88 -8.27 14.90
C MET A 37 6.30 -8.21 14.36
N LEU A 38 6.54 -7.42 13.31
CA LEU A 38 7.85 -7.28 12.67
C LEU A 38 8.68 -6.15 13.28
N MET A 39 8.06 -5.24 14.03
CA MET A 39 8.72 -4.04 14.55
C MET A 39 10.01 -4.32 15.32
N PRO A 40 10.09 -5.31 16.22
CA PRO A 40 11.31 -5.62 16.96
C PRO A 40 12.51 -5.99 16.08
N LEU A 41 12.27 -6.37 14.83
CA LEU A 41 13.35 -6.73 13.88
C LEU A 41 14.02 -5.51 13.25
N TYR A 42 13.40 -4.34 13.31
CA TYR A 42 13.82 -3.16 12.54
C TYR A 42 14.08 -1.93 13.40
N THR A 43 13.42 -1.78 14.53
CA THR A 43 13.44 -0.54 15.33
C THR A 43 14.77 -0.26 16.04
N ASP A 44 15.67 -1.23 16.11
CA ASP A 44 17.02 -1.03 16.65
C ASP A 44 17.92 -0.27 15.67
N GLU A 45 17.67 -0.34 14.36
CA GLU A 45 18.50 0.26 13.32
C GLU A 45 17.78 1.32 12.46
N LEU A 46 16.44 1.27 12.44
CA LEU A 46 15.62 2.15 11.61
C LEU A 46 14.64 2.96 12.47
N GLU A 47 14.39 4.19 12.03
CA GLU A 47 13.15 4.88 12.36
C GLU A 47 12.06 4.30 11.48
N VAL A 48 11.26 3.40 12.02
CA VAL A 48 10.17 2.73 11.30
C VAL A 48 8.92 3.58 11.36
N ILE A 49 8.55 4.12 10.23
CA ILE A 49 7.33 4.90 10.05
C ILE A 49 6.29 4.00 9.38
N ARG A 50 5.08 3.95 9.93
CA ARG A 50 3.97 3.15 9.39
C ARG A 50 2.75 4.04 9.26
N MET A 51 2.06 4.01 8.14
CA MET A 51 0.83 4.76 7.95
C MET A 51 -0.34 3.83 7.60
N ASP A 52 -1.54 4.27 7.92
CA ASP A 52 -2.77 3.69 7.40
C ASP A 52 -3.23 4.54 6.22
N PHE A 53 -3.29 4.00 5.02
CA PHE A 53 -3.82 4.75 3.88
C PHE A 53 -5.25 5.20 4.14
N LEU A 54 -5.61 6.34 3.58
CA LEU A 54 -6.95 6.90 3.71
C LEU A 54 -8.03 5.86 3.36
N GLY A 55 -9.02 5.73 4.20
CA GLY A 55 -10.06 4.69 4.11
C GLY A 55 -9.73 3.40 4.88
N ASN A 56 -8.49 3.21 5.35
CA ASN A 56 -8.04 2.01 6.04
C ASN A 56 -7.68 2.28 7.52
N GLY A 57 -7.66 1.23 8.31
CA GLY A 57 -7.17 1.23 9.69
C GLY A 57 -7.79 2.34 10.55
N ARG A 58 -6.93 3.19 11.09
CA ARG A 58 -7.27 4.33 11.97
C ARG A 58 -7.40 5.65 11.23
N SER A 59 -7.14 5.66 9.91
CA SER A 59 -7.35 6.84 9.06
C SER A 59 -8.83 7.09 8.84
N ASP A 60 -9.17 8.34 8.50
CA ASP A 60 -10.55 8.70 8.17
C ASP A 60 -11.11 7.82 7.06
N ARG A 61 -12.34 7.40 7.21
CA ARG A 61 -13.07 6.64 6.18
C ARG A 61 -13.43 7.54 4.99
N VAL A 62 -13.52 6.91 3.82
CA VAL A 62 -14.00 7.53 2.59
C VAL A 62 -15.34 6.91 2.17
N GLU A 63 -16.13 7.66 1.42
CA GLU A 63 -17.36 7.12 0.82
C GLU A 63 -17.06 6.18 -0.35
N ARG A 64 -15.98 6.52 -1.08
CA ARG A 64 -15.48 5.75 -2.22
C ARG A 64 -13.97 5.96 -2.34
N PHE A 65 -13.25 4.90 -2.67
CA PHE A 65 -11.84 5.04 -3.05
C PHE A 65 -11.69 5.76 -4.41
N PRO A 66 -10.57 6.45 -4.65
CA PRO A 66 -10.27 7.07 -5.95
C PRO A 66 -10.23 6.04 -7.09
N GLU A 67 -10.46 6.49 -8.33
CA GLU A 67 -10.41 5.64 -9.54
C GLU A 67 -9.09 4.89 -9.70
N ASN A 68 -7.97 5.53 -9.35
CA ASN A 68 -6.68 4.86 -9.23
C ASN A 68 -6.22 4.95 -7.77
N ILE A 69 -6.59 3.94 -7.00
CA ILE A 69 -6.31 3.85 -5.57
C ILE A 69 -4.80 3.92 -5.28
N TRP A 70 -3.97 3.22 -6.04
CA TRP A 70 -2.53 3.15 -5.80
C TRP A 70 -1.79 4.44 -6.18
N LEU A 71 -2.27 5.16 -7.19
CA LEU A 71 -1.74 6.48 -7.51
C LEU A 71 -2.08 7.49 -6.41
N ASP A 72 -3.30 7.45 -5.87
CA ASP A 72 -3.69 8.33 -4.78
C ASP A 72 -2.92 7.99 -3.48
N GLN A 73 -2.75 6.70 -3.17
CA GLN A 73 -1.90 6.25 -2.07
C GLN A 73 -0.45 6.72 -2.22
N GLY A 74 0.10 6.71 -3.45
CA GLY A 74 1.40 7.31 -3.74
C GLY A 74 1.46 8.81 -3.42
N LYS A 75 0.39 9.57 -3.70
CA LYS A 75 0.28 10.99 -3.30
C LYS A 75 0.19 11.16 -1.78
N GLN A 76 -0.49 10.26 -1.08
CA GLN A 76 -0.53 10.27 0.39
C GLN A 76 0.86 10.03 1.00
N VAL A 77 1.65 9.11 0.42
CA VAL A 77 3.06 8.86 0.80
C VAL A 77 3.91 10.11 0.63
N VAL A 78 3.78 10.80 -0.52
CA VAL A 78 4.48 12.08 -0.76
C VAL A 78 4.09 13.12 0.29
N ALA A 79 2.80 13.29 0.57
CA ALA A 79 2.31 14.25 1.56
C ALA A 79 2.83 13.95 2.97
N LEU A 80 2.91 12.67 3.36
CA LEU A 80 3.51 12.29 4.65
C LEU A 80 5.01 12.60 4.66
N ALA A 81 5.76 12.25 3.61
CA ALA A 81 7.19 12.52 3.51
C ALA A 81 7.49 14.03 3.63
N GLU A 82 6.71 14.88 2.98
CA GLU A 82 6.81 16.35 3.10
C GLU A 82 6.48 16.82 4.53
N THR A 83 5.50 16.20 5.19
CA THR A 83 5.11 16.53 6.56
C THR A 83 6.20 16.17 7.57
N LEU A 84 6.88 15.05 7.38
CA LEU A 84 7.96 14.58 8.25
C LEU A 84 9.23 15.41 8.13
N GLY A 85 9.50 15.98 6.95
CA GLY A 85 10.62 16.89 6.72
C GLY A 85 12.00 16.23 6.76
N HIS A 86 12.10 14.92 6.61
CA HIS A 86 13.39 14.23 6.45
C HIS A 86 14.01 14.55 5.08
N ASP A 87 15.34 14.58 4.99
CA ASP A 87 16.04 14.79 3.72
C ASP A 87 15.68 13.73 2.68
N LYS A 88 15.69 12.46 3.09
CA LYS A 88 15.28 11.31 2.27
C LYS A 88 14.79 10.16 3.13
N ILE A 89 13.74 9.50 2.66
CA ILE A 89 13.09 8.35 3.31
C ILE A 89 13.25 7.10 2.45
N ASN A 90 13.49 5.94 3.06
CA ASN A 90 13.35 4.64 2.39
C ASN A 90 11.88 4.26 2.32
N LEU A 91 11.46 3.61 1.23
CA LEU A 91 10.12 3.05 1.09
C LEU A 91 10.18 1.52 1.05
N ILE A 92 9.35 0.88 1.84
CA ILE A 92 9.09 -0.56 1.78
C ILE A 92 7.59 -0.72 1.63
N GLY A 93 7.14 -1.17 0.47
CA GLY A 93 5.72 -1.39 0.20
C GLY A 93 5.45 -2.83 -0.15
N THR A 94 4.41 -3.42 0.43
CA THR A 94 4.01 -4.81 0.20
C THR A 94 2.69 -4.87 -0.56
N SER A 95 2.60 -5.69 -1.63
CA SER A 95 1.40 -5.85 -2.45
C SER A 95 0.89 -4.49 -2.98
N GLY A 96 -0.33 -4.08 -2.70
CA GLY A 96 -0.84 -2.72 -3.04
C GLY A 96 0.08 -1.59 -2.57
N GLY A 97 0.74 -1.74 -1.41
CA GLY A 97 1.74 -0.79 -0.92
C GLY A 97 2.98 -0.68 -1.82
N ALA A 98 3.33 -1.72 -2.57
CA ALA A 98 4.40 -1.68 -3.56
C ALA A 98 4.07 -0.72 -4.70
N TYR A 99 2.84 -0.75 -5.21
CA TYR A 99 2.36 0.19 -6.23
C TYR A 99 2.35 1.63 -5.70
N ALA A 100 1.93 1.83 -4.46
CA ALA A 100 1.96 3.14 -3.81
C ALA A 100 3.40 3.68 -3.68
N ALA A 101 4.35 2.84 -3.24
CA ALA A 101 5.76 3.19 -3.10
C ALA A 101 6.39 3.59 -4.45
N ILE A 102 6.14 2.81 -5.50
CA ILE A 102 6.62 3.11 -6.85
C ILE A 102 6.00 4.43 -7.36
N ASN A 103 4.69 4.63 -7.20
CA ASN A 103 4.03 5.87 -7.59
C ASN A 103 4.59 7.09 -6.85
N ALA A 104 4.84 6.98 -5.54
CA ALA A 104 5.45 8.05 -4.75
C ALA A 104 6.85 8.42 -5.28
N ALA A 105 7.69 7.43 -5.55
CA ALA A 105 9.03 7.63 -6.08
C ALA A 105 9.03 8.18 -7.51
N LEU A 106 8.05 7.81 -8.32
CA LEU A 106 7.84 8.40 -9.64
C LEU A 106 7.36 9.85 -9.55
N LEU A 107 6.52 10.21 -8.57
CA LEU A 107 6.01 11.57 -8.36
C LEU A 107 7.08 12.53 -7.86
N ARG A 108 7.85 12.14 -6.84
CA ARG A 108 8.79 12.99 -6.11
C ARG A 108 10.09 12.21 -5.77
N PRO A 109 10.91 11.86 -6.77
CA PRO A 109 12.11 11.04 -6.56
C PRO A 109 13.12 11.64 -5.57
N GLU A 110 13.14 12.96 -5.43
CA GLU A 110 14.04 13.66 -4.53
C GLU A 110 13.76 13.41 -3.04
N LEU A 111 12.55 13.00 -2.68
CA LEU A 111 12.16 12.70 -1.29
C LEU A 111 12.58 11.30 -0.84
N PHE A 112 12.94 10.43 -1.78
CA PHE A 112 13.16 9.02 -1.48
C PHE A 112 14.59 8.59 -1.77
N ARG A 113 15.13 7.72 -0.90
CA ARG A 113 16.47 7.15 -1.04
C ARG A 113 16.45 5.88 -1.88
N CYS A 114 15.51 5.00 -1.61
CA CYS A 114 15.28 3.76 -2.35
C CYS A 114 13.85 3.25 -2.13
N VAL A 115 13.46 2.29 -2.96
CA VAL A 115 12.17 1.59 -2.88
C VAL A 115 12.41 0.09 -2.84
N ILE A 116 11.75 -0.60 -1.90
CA ILE A 116 11.56 -2.05 -1.93
C ILE A 116 10.07 -2.28 -2.20
N ALA A 117 9.78 -2.86 -3.36
CA ALA A 117 8.44 -3.24 -3.81
C ALA A 117 8.29 -4.76 -3.64
N ASP A 118 7.74 -5.17 -2.50
CA ASP A 118 7.58 -6.56 -2.12
C ASP A 118 6.22 -7.11 -2.55
N SER A 119 6.18 -8.38 -3.00
CA SER A 119 4.99 -9.02 -3.56
C SER A 119 4.35 -8.17 -4.67
N PHE A 120 5.18 -7.78 -5.64
CA PHE A 120 4.78 -6.94 -6.77
C PHE A 120 4.30 -7.82 -7.92
N ASP A 121 3.03 -7.69 -8.32
CA ASP A 121 2.36 -8.60 -9.27
C ASP A 121 2.62 -8.24 -10.74
N GLY A 122 3.31 -7.12 -11.02
CA GLY A 122 3.61 -6.70 -12.39
C GLY A 122 3.13 -5.29 -12.75
N GLN A 123 3.45 -4.86 -13.96
CA GLN A 123 3.08 -3.52 -14.44
C GLN A 123 1.64 -3.43 -14.93
N ARG A 124 0.96 -4.57 -15.06
CA ARG A 124 -0.43 -4.68 -15.52
C ARG A 124 -1.14 -5.75 -14.70
N LEU A 125 -2.40 -5.54 -14.46
CA LEU A 125 -3.23 -6.55 -13.83
C LEU A 125 -3.42 -7.76 -14.77
N ALA A 126 -3.38 -8.95 -14.20
CA ALA A 126 -3.51 -10.19 -14.97
C ALA A 126 -4.87 -10.27 -15.68
N PRO A 127 -4.95 -10.95 -16.84
CA PRO A 127 -6.24 -11.26 -17.45
C PRO A 127 -7.15 -12.00 -16.47
N GLY A 128 -8.39 -11.55 -16.32
CA GLY A 128 -9.34 -12.14 -15.38
C GLY A 128 -9.22 -11.63 -13.93
N PHE A 129 -8.33 -10.70 -13.64
CA PHE A 129 -8.10 -10.13 -12.31
C PHE A 129 -9.40 -9.81 -11.56
N SER A 130 -10.37 -9.13 -12.20
CA SER A 130 -11.64 -8.76 -11.54
C SER A 130 -12.41 -9.95 -11.01
N ALA A 131 -12.48 -11.04 -11.78
CA ALA A 131 -13.20 -12.26 -11.38
C ALA A 131 -12.44 -13.00 -10.28
N THR A 132 -11.13 -13.13 -10.41
CA THR A 132 -10.25 -13.75 -9.41
C THR A 132 -10.32 -13.01 -8.09
N LEU A 133 -10.16 -11.68 -8.10
CA LEU A 133 -10.23 -10.86 -6.90
C LEU A 133 -11.57 -11.00 -6.17
N ARG A 134 -12.69 -10.96 -6.89
CA ARG A 134 -14.01 -11.14 -6.27
C ARG A 134 -14.17 -12.51 -5.61
N ALA A 135 -13.69 -13.57 -6.28
CA ALA A 135 -13.76 -14.93 -5.75
C ALA A 135 -12.88 -15.08 -4.50
N GLU A 136 -11.65 -14.57 -4.51
CA GLU A 136 -10.73 -14.58 -3.38
C GLU A 136 -11.28 -13.81 -2.18
N ARG A 137 -11.84 -12.59 -2.41
CA ARG A 137 -12.43 -11.79 -1.34
C ARG A 137 -13.65 -12.47 -0.73
N ALA A 138 -14.48 -13.12 -1.54
CA ALA A 138 -15.63 -13.90 -1.05
C ALA A 138 -15.18 -15.11 -0.21
N ALA A 139 -14.17 -15.84 -0.67
CA ALA A 139 -13.58 -16.96 0.07
C ALA A 139 -12.94 -16.51 1.37
N ALA A 140 -12.15 -15.42 1.35
CA ALA A 140 -11.50 -14.87 2.52
C ALA A 140 -12.49 -14.37 3.58
N LYS A 141 -13.63 -13.80 3.18
CA LYS A 141 -14.70 -13.42 4.14
C LYS A 141 -15.34 -14.63 4.81
N ALA A 142 -15.35 -15.78 4.16
CA ALA A 142 -15.89 -17.03 4.71
C ALA A 142 -14.87 -17.81 5.57
N ASP A 143 -13.59 -17.52 5.46
CA ASP A 143 -12.52 -18.13 6.23
C ASP A 143 -12.29 -17.38 7.54
N ASP A 144 -12.30 -18.07 8.67
CA ASP A 144 -12.20 -17.45 9.99
C ASP A 144 -10.87 -16.71 10.22
N MET A 145 -9.76 -17.24 9.68
CA MET A 145 -8.44 -16.62 9.85
C MET A 145 -8.30 -15.36 9.00
N ALA A 146 -8.69 -15.42 7.73
CA ALA A 146 -8.66 -14.27 6.84
C ALA A 146 -9.63 -13.18 7.27
N ARG A 147 -10.84 -13.54 7.74
CA ARG A 147 -11.77 -12.59 8.35
C ARG A 147 -11.17 -11.93 9.59
N GLY A 148 -10.56 -12.70 10.48
CA GLY A 148 -9.87 -12.18 11.66
C GLY A 148 -8.76 -11.20 11.30
N PHE A 149 -8.03 -11.42 10.21
CA PHE A 149 -7.06 -10.47 9.70
C PHE A 149 -7.71 -9.15 9.24
N TYR A 150 -8.84 -9.20 8.54
CA TYR A 150 -9.58 -8.00 8.15
C TYR A 150 -10.10 -7.22 9.37
N GLU A 151 -10.72 -7.91 10.33
CA GLU A 151 -11.21 -7.32 11.58
C GLU A 151 -10.08 -6.64 12.36
N TRP A 152 -8.94 -7.31 12.48
CA TRP A 152 -7.77 -6.79 13.19
C TRP A 152 -7.20 -5.52 12.53
N ASN A 153 -7.17 -5.47 11.20
CA ASN A 153 -6.64 -4.34 10.47
C ASN A 153 -7.64 -3.17 10.35
N GLN A 154 -8.92 -3.45 10.13
CA GLN A 154 -9.90 -2.44 9.75
C GLN A 154 -10.90 -2.08 10.86
N GLY A 155 -11.03 -2.95 11.88
CA GLY A 155 -12.00 -2.76 12.96
C GLY A 155 -13.41 -3.17 12.57
N ALA A 156 -14.41 -2.58 13.24
CA ALA A 156 -15.81 -3.06 13.19
C ALA A 156 -16.48 -2.92 11.81
N ASP A 157 -16.02 -2.02 10.96
CA ASP A 157 -16.57 -1.80 9.61
C ASP A 157 -15.72 -2.43 8.50
N TRP A 158 -14.90 -3.43 8.86
CA TRP A 158 -13.96 -4.11 7.95
C TRP A 158 -14.61 -4.59 6.66
N GLU A 159 -15.82 -5.13 6.74
CA GLU A 159 -16.51 -5.68 5.57
C GLU A 159 -16.79 -4.61 4.52
N ARG A 160 -17.24 -3.42 4.97
CA ARG A 160 -17.42 -2.27 4.10
C ARG A 160 -16.10 -1.83 3.45
N VAL A 161 -15.01 -1.79 4.21
CA VAL A 161 -13.69 -1.41 3.69
C VAL A 161 -13.21 -2.39 2.64
N VAL A 162 -13.33 -3.70 2.90
CA VAL A 162 -12.97 -4.77 1.96
C VAL A 162 -13.80 -4.70 0.68
N ASP A 163 -15.11 -4.45 0.78
CA ASP A 163 -15.98 -4.32 -0.38
C ASP A 163 -15.63 -3.09 -1.22
N GLN A 164 -15.42 -1.94 -0.59
CA GLN A 164 -15.02 -0.72 -1.27
C GLN A 164 -13.66 -0.85 -1.98
N ASP A 165 -12.67 -1.49 -1.34
CA ASP A 165 -11.37 -1.80 -1.93
C ASP A 165 -11.54 -2.71 -3.16
N THR A 166 -12.33 -3.77 -3.03
CA THR A 166 -12.61 -4.71 -4.12
C THR A 166 -13.22 -4.00 -5.33
N GLU A 167 -14.25 -3.17 -5.10
CA GLU A 167 -14.90 -2.43 -6.20
C GLU A 167 -13.94 -1.41 -6.84
N ALA A 168 -13.09 -0.74 -6.07
CA ALA A 168 -12.11 0.19 -6.61
C ALA A 168 -11.07 -0.50 -7.51
N LEU A 169 -10.56 -1.67 -7.07
CA LEU A 169 -9.60 -2.44 -7.85
C LEU A 169 -10.23 -3.05 -9.11
N VAL A 170 -11.46 -3.53 -9.02
CA VAL A 170 -12.21 -4.03 -10.18
C VAL A 170 -12.44 -2.91 -11.19
N ALA A 171 -12.89 -1.75 -10.74
CA ALA A 171 -13.09 -0.59 -11.61
C ALA A 171 -11.78 -0.14 -12.28
N LEU A 172 -10.66 -0.14 -11.54
CA LEU A 172 -9.34 0.15 -12.07
C LEU A 172 -8.94 -0.85 -13.15
N ALA A 173 -9.12 -2.15 -12.90
CA ALA A 173 -8.81 -3.21 -13.86
C ALA A 173 -9.65 -3.09 -15.15
N GLU A 174 -10.94 -2.84 -15.02
CA GLU A 174 -11.87 -2.72 -16.15
C GLU A 174 -11.69 -1.44 -16.96
N SER A 175 -11.17 -0.38 -16.33
CA SER A 175 -10.86 0.88 -17.02
C SER A 175 -9.69 0.77 -17.99
N GLY A 176 -8.80 -0.20 -17.81
CA GLY A 176 -7.54 -0.31 -18.55
C GLY A 176 -6.56 0.84 -18.31
N ALA A 177 -6.79 1.65 -17.28
CA ALA A 177 -5.91 2.75 -16.92
C ALA A 177 -4.53 2.26 -16.48
N SER A 178 -3.50 3.09 -16.66
CA SER A 178 -2.17 2.80 -16.15
C SER A 178 -2.18 2.74 -14.62
N LEU A 179 -1.49 1.76 -14.04
CA LEU A 179 -1.32 1.62 -12.58
C LEU A 179 -0.34 2.67 -12.03
N PHE A 180 0.45 3.29 -12.90
CA PHE A 180 1.49 4.24 -12.55
C PHE A 180 1.26 5.60 -13.20
N VAL A 181 1.72 6.65 -12.51
CA VAL A 181 1.66 8.05 -13.01
C VAL A 181 2.46 8.25 -14.30
N ARG A 182 3.51 7.44 -14.50
CA ARG A 182 4.36 7.38 -15.70
C ARG A 182 5.03 6.01 -15.78
N PRO A 183 5.68 5.66 -16.91
CA PRO A 183 6.33 4.36 -17.05
C PRO A 183 7.34 4.08 -15.94
N ILE A 184 7.31 2.87 -15.37
CA ILE A 184 8.15 2.46 -14.23
C ILE A 184 9.65 2.56 -14.57
N GLU A 185 10.02 2.39 -15.84
CA GLU A 185 11.39 2.51 -16.33
C GLU A 185 11.97 3.91 -16.16
N THR A 186 11.12 4.91 -15.90
CA THR A 186 11.54 6.30 -15.66
C THR A 186 11.88 6.58 -14.20
N ILE A 187 11.81 5.57 -13.32
CA ILE A 187 12.15 5.72 -11.90
C ILE A 187 13.62 6.12 -11.74
N GLN A 188 13.87 7.10 -10.87
CA GLN A 188 15.21 7.68 -10.69
C GLN A 188 15.87 7.28 -9.37
N VAL A 189 15.18 6.49 -8.56
CA VAL A 189 15.69 5.98 -7.29
C VAL A 189 15.98 4.48 -7.40
N PRO A 190 16.94 3.93 -6.64
CA PRO A 190 17.15 2.49 -6.57
C PRO A 190 15.86 1.75 -6.23
N LEU A 191 15.51 0.76 -7.03
CA LEU A 191 14.29 -0.05 -6.88
C LEU A 191 14.68 -1.53 -6.77
N LEU A 192 14.29 -2.17 -5.67
CA LEU A 192 14.30 -3.62 -5.51
C LEU A 192 12.86 -4.13 -5.64
N ILE A 193 12.65 -5.06 -6.53
CA ILE A 193 11.39 -5.79 -6.66
C ILE A 193 11.58 -7.21 -6.14
N THR A 194 10.67 -7.67 -5.29
CA THR A 194 10.60 -9.05 -4.84
C THR A 194 9.23 -9.64 -5.19
N VAL A 195 9.22 -10.92 -5.52
CA VAL A 195 8.01 -11.65 -5.89
C VAL A 195 8.19 -13.13 -5.55
N SER A 196 7.11 -13.77 -5.11
CA SER A 196 7.08 -15.23 -4.98
C SER A 196 6.69 -15.87 -6.30
N ARG A 197 7.47 -16.86 -6.77
CA ARG A 197 7.12 -17.63 -7.97
C ARG A 197 5.86 -18.48 -7.82
N ALA A 198 5.41 -18.68 -6.59
CA ALA A 198 4.19 -19.41 -6.27
C ALA A 198 3.01 -18.46 -5.97
N ASP A 199 3.15 -17.17 -6.25
CA ASP A 199 2.08 -16.19 -6.07
C ASP A 199 1.05 -16.36 -7.20
N GLU A 200 -0.19 -16.64 -6.82
CA GLU A 200 -1.29 -16.88 -7.77
C GLU A 200 -1.74 -15.59 -8.49
N MET A 201 -1.40 -14.43 -7.92
CA MET A 201 -1.69 -13.12 -8.51
C MET A 201 -0.63 -12.66 -9.51
N LEU A 202 0.48 -13.41 -9.63
CA LEU A 202 1.60 -13.02 -10.47
C LEU A 202 1.20 -12.95 -11.95
N ALA A 203 1.44 -11.81 -12.58
CA ALA A 203 1.23 -11.65 -14.01
C ALA A 203 2.24 -12.51 -14.81
N ASN A 204 1.79 -13.08 -15.94
CA ASN A 204 2.60 -14.00 -16.76
C ASN A 204 3.90 -13.38 -17.30
N ASP A 205 4.03 -12.08 -17.33
CA ASP A 205 5.22 -11.36 -17.78
C ASP A 205 6.29 -11.17 -16.69
N MET A 206 6.00 -11.63 -15.46
CA MET A 206 6.93 -11.59 -14.31
C MET A 206 7.50 -12.96 -13.97
N ALA A 207 7.06 -14.04 -14.62
CA ALA A 207 7.47 -15.42 -14.31
C ALA A 207 8.80 -15.84 -14.98
#